data_c82bece5eaede642d6f113c042268472
#
_entry.id   c82bece5eaede642d6f113c042268472
#
_cell.length_a   1.000
_cell.length_b   1.000
_cell.length_c   1.000
_cell.angle_alpha   90.00
_cell.angle_beta   90.00
_cell.angle_gamma   90.00
#
_symmetry.space_group_name_H-M   'P 1'
#
loop_
_entity.id
_entity.type
_entity.pdbx_description
1 polymer ?
#
loop_
_entity_poly.entity_id
_entity_poly.type
_entity_poly.pdbx_seq_one_letter_code
_entity_poly.pdbx_strand_id
1 'polypeptide(L)'
;MDDRKNILYLFDVDGTLTKPRQRISEDLKNFLLNEVKSRVNVGLVSGSDYSKIVEQMDGEETTNQFDHVFCENGVVHYQQGQLKKSESILTYIGEQTLQKVINFALGYMSKLELPAKRGNFVEFRSSMINICPVGRSCSQAERDQFSQFDMQHKIRANFVDALQNEFKDSKLSFALGGQISVDVFPTGWDKTYCLNHISKDSYNEIHFFGDKTTPGGNDYEIFNDDRTVGHTVTSPQDTKEQLKQYLNIL
;
A
#
# COMPACT_ATOMS: atom_id res chain seq x y z
N MET A 1 -33.01 -0.26 12.10
CA MET A 1 -31.66 -0.71 11.73
C MET A 1 -30.70 0.36 12.20
N ASP A 2 -29.58 -0.02 12.79
CA ASP A 2 -28.66 0.97 13.33
C ASP A 2 -27.89 1.57 12.14
N ASP A 3 -28.24 2.80 11.72
CA ASP A 3 -27.65 3.48 10.54
C ASP A 3 -26.14 3.65 10.64
N ARG A 4 -25.58 3.57 11.85
CA ARG A 4 -24.15 3.67 12.11
C ARG A 4 -23.35 2.46 11.59
N LYS A 5 -23.96 1.28 11.44
CA LYS A 5 -23.32 0.09 10.86
C LYS A 5 -23.16 0.15 9.33
N ASN A 6 -23.75 1.16 8.68
CA ASN A 6 -23.59 1.38 7.24
C ASN A 6 -22.44 2.33 6.88
N ILE A 7 -21.54 2.59 7.82
CA ILE A 7 -20.32 3.39 7.60
C ILE A 7 -19.11 2.48 7.69
N LEU A 8 -18.17 2.64 6.76
CA LEU A 8 -16.89 1.93 6.76
C LEU A 8 -15.73 2.93 6.97
N TYR A 9 -14.92 2.66 7.99
CA TYR A 9 -13.65 3.36 8.20
C TYR A 9 -12.52 2.49 7.70
N LEU A 10 -11.86 2.93 6.62
CA LEU A 10 -10.67 2.32 6.03
C LEU A 10 -9.42 3.02 6.53
N PHE A 11 -8.46 2.26 6.98
CA PHE A 11 -7.19 2.77 7.49
C PHE A 11 -6.02 2.27 6.66
N ASP A 12 -5.13 3.19 6.28
CA ASP A 12 -3.76 2.82 5.98
C ASP A 12 -3.08 2.26 7.25
N VAL A 13 -1.99 1.52 7.09
CA VAL A 13 -1.31 0.86 8.20
C VAL A 13 -0.08 1.65 8.66
N ASP A 14 0.91 1.81 7.77
CA ASP A 14 2.21 2.42 8.10
C ASP A 14 2.11 3.95 8.23
N GLY A 15 2.31 4.51 9.40
CA GLY A 15 2.19 5.94 9.68
C GLY A 15 0.79 6.34 10.17
N THR A 16 -0.20 5.48 9.96
CA THR A 16 -1.61 5.71 10.30
C THR A 16 -2.05 4.93 11.54
N LEU A 17 -1.93 3.61 11.55
CA LEU A 17 -2.23 2.76 12.71
C LEU A 17 -0.98 2.27 13.44
N THR A 18 0.13 2.21 12.73
CA THR A 18 1.42 1.81 13.31
C THR A 18 2.48 2.85 12.97
N LYS A 19 3.53 2.94 13.77
CA LYS A 19 4.77 3.52 13.25
C LYS A 19 5.27 2.63 12.10
N PRO A 20 5.94 3.20 11.09
CA PRO A 20 6.38 2.43 9.92
C PRO A 20 7.10 1.13 10.31
N ARG A 21 6.60 0.00 9.83
CA ARG A 21 7.11 -1.36 10.07
C ARG A 21 7.10 -1.82 11.54
N GLN A 22 6.37 -1.14 12.42
CA GLN A 22 6.20 -1.56 13.80
C GLN A 22 4.82 -2.18 14.01
N ARG A 23 4.65 -2.86 15.14
CA ARG A 23 3.35 -3.37 15.56
C ARG A 23 2.47 -2.24 16.08
N ILE A 24 1.17 -2.43 15.94
CA ILE A 24 0.17 -1.57 16.54
C ILE A 24 0.33 -1.56 18.08
N SER A 25 0.14 -0.42 18.71
CA SER A 25 0.15 -0.36 20.18
C SER A 25 -1.12 -1.01 20.75
N GLU A 26 -0.98 -1.66 21.92
CA GLU A 26 -2.11 -2.27 22.63
C GLU A 26 -3.25 -1.26 22.85
N ASP A 27 -2.90 -0.03 23.19
CA ASP A 27 -3.84 1.05 23.45
C ASP A 27 -4.70 1.39 22.21
N LEU A 28 -4.06 1.55 21.03
CA LEU A 28 -4.80 1.83 19.79
C LEU A 28 -5.57 0.60 19.31
N LYS A 29 -4.99 -0.59 19.42
CA LYS A 29 -5.66 -1.86 19.06
C LYS A 29 -6.97 -2.02 19.85
N ASN A 30 -6.89 -1.91 21.16
CA ASN A 30 -8.05 -2.03 22.03
C ASN A 30 -9.11 -0.95 21.75
N PHE A 31 -8.66 0.29 21.51
CA PHE A 31 -9.56 1.38 21.13
C PHE A 31 -10.30 1.09 19.80
N LEU A 32 -9.58 0.65 18.77
CA LEU A 32 -10.19 0.32 17.47
C LEU A 32 -11.20 -0.82 17.57
N LEU A 33 -10.84 -1.90 18.26
CA LEU A 33 -11.67 -3.11 18.29
C LEU A 33 -12.85 -3.01 19.26
N ASN A 34 -12.72 -2.27 20.36
CA ASN A 34 -13.78 -2.19 21.36
C ASN A 34 -14.67 -0.95 21.20
N GLU A 35 -14.07 0.22 20.88
CA GLU A 35 -14.82 1.47 20.84
C GLU A 35 -15.24 1.85 19.40
N VAL A 36 -14.30 1.83 18.44
CA VAL A 36 -14.59 2.24 17.07
C VAL A 36 -15.48 1.22 16.38
N LYS A 37 -15.09 -0.06 16.42
CA LYS A 37 -15.82 -1.16 15.78
C LYS A 37 -17.22 -1.38 16.34
N SER A 38 -17.49 -0.99 17.57
CA SER A 38 -18.85 -1.03 18.12
C SER A 38 -19.81 -0.06 17.43
N ARG A 39 -19.31 0.92 16.69
CA ARG A 39 -20.06 2.04 16.09
C ARG A 39 -20.05 2.02 14.56
N VAL A 40 -18.95 1.62 13.94
CA VAL A 40 -18.77 1.58 12.49
C VAL A 40 -18.06 0.29 12.08
N ASN A 41 -18.12 -0.06 10.80
CA ASN A 41 -17.29 -1.13 10.27
C ASN A 41 -15.86 -0.61 10.09
N VAL A 42 -14.87 -1.49 10.29
CA VAL A 42 -13.45 -1.13 10.21
C VAL A 42 -12.71 -2.03 9.22
N GLY A 43 -11.90 -1.41 8.37
CA GLY A 43 -11.09 -2.13 7.40
C GLY A 43 -9.68 -1.57 7.30
N LEU A 44 -8.78 -2.38 6.78
CA LEU A 44 -7.39 -2.04 6.51
C LEU A 44 -7.15 -2.00 5.01
N VAL A 45 -6.35 -1.06 4.53
CA VAL A 45 -5.83 -1.04 3.17
C VAL A 45 -4.34 -0.71 3.17
N SER A 46 -3.53 -1.61 2.66
CA SER A 46 -2.07 -1.46 2.65
C SER A 46 -1.47 -1.96 1.35
N GLY A 47 -0.36 -1.36 0.95
CA GLY A 47 0.50 -1.89 -0.13
C GLY A 47 1.29 -3.15 0.28
N SER A 48 1.23 -3.55 1.55
CA SER A 48 1.89 -4.75 2.07
C SER A 48 1.09 -6.02 1.77
N ASP A 49 1.79 -7.16 1.75
CA ASP A 49 1.15 -8.48 1.72
C ASP A 49 0.45 -8.81 3.05
N TYR A 50 -0.38 -9.86 3.04
CA TYR A 50 -1.15 -10.26 4.22
C TYR A 50 -0.28 -10.62 5.41
N SER A 51 0.82 -11.33 5.20
CA SER A 51 1.70 -11.78 6.29
C SER A 51 2.28 -10.60 7.07
N LYS A 52 2.62 -9.54 6.34
CA LYS A 52 3.14 -8.32 6.94
C LYS A 52 2.08 -7.53 7.70
N ILE A 53 0.86 -7.45 7.17
CA ILE A 53 -0.27 -6.83 7.89
C ILE A 53 -0.55 -7.59 9.18
N VAL A 54 -0.56 -8.93 9.14
CA VAL A 54 -0.72 -9.77 10.33
C VAL A 54 0.36 -9.48 11.38
N GLU A 55 1.63 -9.38 10.96
CA GLU A 55 2.72 -9.01 11.87
C GLU A 55 2.49 -7.64 12.52
N GLN A 56 2.08 -6.64 11.73
CA GLN A 56 1.86 -5.29 12.22
C GLN A 56 0.61 -5.14 13.08
N MET A 57 -0.42 -5.92 12.83
CA MET A 57 -1.67 -5.93 13.62
C MET A 57 -1.60 -6.86 14.84
N ASP A 58 -0.41 -7.32 15.23
CA ASP A 58 -0.19 -8.16 16.40
C ASP A 58 -0.85 -9.53 16.31
N GLY A 59 -0.87 -10.11 15.12
CA GLY A 59 -1.28 -11.48 14.88
C GLY A 59 -2.57 -11.64 14.07
N GLU A 60 -2.80 -12.86 13.63
CA GLU A 60 -3.92 -13.22 12.77
C GLU A 60 -5.28 -13.05 13.47
N GLU A 61 -5.35 -13.37 14.76
CA GLU A 61 -6.56 -13.21 15.56
C GLU A 61 -7.05 -11.75 15.58
N THR A 62 -6.14 -10.80 15.75
CA THR A 62 -6.45 -9.36 15.68
C THR A 62 -6.84 -8.95 14.26
N THR A 63 -6.06 -9.39 13.26
CA THR A 63 -6.29 -9.02 11.86
C THR A 63 -7.66 -9.51 11.37
N ASN A 64 -8.09 -10.71 11.77
CA ASN A 64 -9.37 -11.29 11.41
C ASN A 64 -10.58 -10.60 12.05
N GLN A 65 -10.35 -9.72 13.02
CA GLN A 65 -11.42 -8.91 13.59
C GLN A 65 -11.79 -7.69 12.73
N PHE A 66 -10.95 -7.29 11.79
CA PHE A 66 -11.33 -6.26 10.82
C PHE A 66 -12.34 -6.81 9.81
N ASP A 67 -13.33 -5.99 9.47
CA ASP A 67 -14.39 -6.38 8.53
C ASP A 67 -13.83 -6.60 7.12
N HIS A 68 -12.87 -5.78 6.72
CA HIS A 68 -12.11 -5.91 5.48
C HIS A 68 -10.62 -5.75 5.72
N VAL A 69 -9.82 -6.58 5.07
CA VAL A 69 -8.35 -6.44 5.01
C VAL A 69 -7.93 -6.49 3.54
N PHE A 70 -7.58 -5.33 3.03
CA PHE A 70 -7.12 -5.15 1.66
C PHE A 70 -5.59 -5.09 1.64
N CYS A 71 -4.99 -6.18 1.19
CA CYS A 71 -3.56 -6.32 1.00
C CYS A 71 -3.18 -5.94 -0.42
N GLU A 72 -1.91 -5.55 -0.62
CA GLU A 72 -1.39 -5.20 -1.94
C GLU A 72 -2.33 -4.22 -2.68
N ASN A 73 -2.75 -3.16 -1.98
CA ASN A 73 -3.68 -2.13 -2.46
C ASN A 73 -5.10 -2.63 -2.80
N GLY A 74 -5.50 -3.79 -2.29
CA GLY A 74 -6.80 -4.40 -2.56
C GLY A 74 -6.77 -5.51 -3.61
N VAL A 75 -5.62 -5.81 -4.20
CA VAL A 75 -5.47 -6.93 -5.14
C VAL A 75 -5.73 -8.27 -4.45
N VAL A 76 -5.44 -8.33 -3.16
CA VAL A 76 -5.78 -9.46 -2.29
C VAL A 76 -6.73 -8.94 -1.19
N HIS A 77 -7.91 -9.52 -1.10
CA HIS A 77 -8.96 -9.09 -0.18
C HIS A 77 -9.37 -10.22 0.75
N TYR A 78 -9.29 -9.98 2.03
CA TYR A 78 -9.87 -10.81 3.10
C TYR A 78 -11.05 -10.08 3.71
N GLN A 79 -12.10 -10.83 4.03
CA GLN A 79 -13.26 -10.36 4.75
C GLN A 79 -13.52 -11.30 5.92
N GLN A 80 -13.51 -10.76 7.14
CA GLN A 80 -13.68 -11.54 8.37
C GLN A 80 -12.75 -12.78 8.42
N GLY A 81 -11.48 -12.59 8.08
CA GLY A 81 -10.46 -13.63 8.05
C GLY A 81 -10.52 -14.61 6.87
N GLN A 82 -11.49 -14.47 5.98
CA GLN A 82 -11.63 -15.36 4.82
C GLN A 82 -11.13 -14.66 3.55
N LEU A 83 -10.24 -15.35 2.81
CA LEU A 83 -9.83 -14.87 1.48
C LEU A 83 -11.04 -14.84 0.55
N LYS A 84 -11.40 -13.67 0.06
CA LYS A 84 -12.51 -13.44 -0.88
C LYS A 84 -12.03 -13.29 -2.31
N LYS A 85 -10.90 -12.61 -2.50
CA LYS A 85 -10.34 -12.35 -3.82
C LYS A 85 -8.82 -12.30 -3.77
N SER A 86 -8.19 -12.81 -4.80
CA SER A 86 -6.77 -12.67 -5.07
C SER A 86 -6.59 -12.59 -6.58
N GLU A 87 -5.98 -11.51 -7.04
CA GLU A 87 -5.64 -11.31 -8.44
C GLU A 87 -4.12 -11.38 -8.62
N SER A 88 -3.67 -11.54 -9.85
CA SER A 88 -2.26 -11.62 -10.17
C SER A 88 -1.93 -10.72 -11.35
N ILE A 89 -0.85 -9.95 -11.21
CA ILE A 89 -0.30 -9.15 -12.31
C ILE A 89 -0.02 -10.03 -13.53
N LEU A 90 0.47 -11.26 -13.31
CA LEU A 90 0.72 -12.22 -14.39
C LEU A 90 -0.55 -12.53 -15.18
N THR A 91 -1.65 -12.79 -14.50
CA THR A 91 -2.93 -13.07 -15.16
C THR A 91 -3.48 -11.83 -15.86
N TYR A 92 -3.24 -10.64 -15.31
CA TYR A 92 -3.78 -9.39 -15.82
C TYR A 92 -3.03 -8.89 -17.08
N ILE A 93 -1.69 -8.87 -17.06
CA ILE A 93 -0.88 -8.34 -18.19
C ILE A 93 -0.31 -9.42 -19.11
N GLY A 94 -0.28 -10.66 -18.67
CA GLY A 94 0.28 -11.81 -19.39
C GLY A 94 1.80 -11.91 -19.33
N GLU A 95 2.31 -13.14 -19.47
CA GLU A 95 3.73 -13.48 -19.35
C GLU A 95 4.61 -12.69 -20.35
N GLN A 96 4.13 -12.52 -21.58
CA GLN A 96 4.90 -11.85 -22.62
C GLN A 96 5.20 -10.39 -22.29
N THR A 97 4.21 -9.67 -21.74
CA THR A 97 4.39 -8.28 -21.29
C THR A 97 5.31 -8.21 -20.09
N LEU A 98 5.12 -9.14 -19.14
CA LEU A 98 5.94 -9.25 -17.95
C LEU A 98 7.42 -9.42 -18.29
N GLN A 99 7.74 -10.35 -19.19
CA GLN A 99 9.11 -10.57 -19.64
C GLN A 99 9.71 -9.35 -20.34
N LYS A 100 8.95 -8.63 -21.16
CA LYS A 100 9.42 -7.39 -21.79
C LYS A 100 9.83 -6.35 -20.75
N VAL A 101 9.01 -6.16 -19.71
CA VAL A 101 9.30 -5.23 -18.62
C VAL A 101 10.56 -5.65 -17.87
N ILE A 102 10.68 -6.92 -17.50
CA ILE A 102 11.84 -7.44 -16.78
C ILE A 102 13.12 -7.29 -17.64
N ASN A 103 13.07 -7.68 -18.92
CA ASN A 103 14.22 -7.58 -19.82
C ASN A 103 14.68 -6.12 -20.01
N PHE A 104 13.73 -5.21 -20.20
CA PHE A 104 14.05 -3.78 -20.30
C PHE A 104 14.71 -3.28 -19.00
N ALA A 105 14.13 -3.61 -17.84
CA ALA A 105 14.63 -3.20 -16.55
C ALA A 105 16.04 -3.72 -16.28
N LEU A 106 16.32 -4.98 -16.54
CA LEU A 106 17.65 -5.57 -16.39
C LEU A 106 18.65 -4.92 -17.36
N GLY A 107 18.26 -4.69 -18.62
CA GLY A 107 19.09 -4.00 -19.61
C GLY A 107 19.39 -2.54 -19.23
N TYR A 108 18.45 -1.84 -18.65
CA TYR A 108 18.66 -0.48 -18.13
C TYR A 108 19.62 -0.48 -16.93
N MET A 109 19.31 -1.32 -15.92
CA MET A 109 20.10 -1.39 -14.69
C MET A 109 21.54 -1.88 -14.91
N SER A 110 21.78 -2.68 -15.95
CA SER A 110 23.16 -3.16 -16.30
C SER A 110 24.11 -2.01 -16.63
N LYS A 111 23.59 -0.89 -17.13
CA LYS A 111 24.35 0.29 -17.54
C LYS A 111 24.56 1.31 -16.43
N LEU A 112 23.86 1.16 -15.31
CA LEU A 112 24.00 2.10 -14.18
C LEU A 112 25.30 1.85 -13.43
N GLU A 113 26.00 2.94 -13.10
CA GLU A 113 27.09 2.92 -12.15
C GLU A 113 26.55 3.42 -10.79
N LEU A 114 26.62 2.56 -9.79
CA LEU A 114 26.03 2.78 -8.47
C LEU A 114 27.07 2.52 -7.38
N PRO A 115 26.95 3.10 -6.19
CA PRO A 115 27.86 2.83 -5.07
C PRO A 115 27.98 1.35 -4.71
N ALA A 116 26.90 0.59 -4.92
CA ALA A 116 26.87 -0.86 -4.74
C ALA A 116 25.84 -1.50 -5.66
N LYS A 117 26.08 -2.76 -6.04
CA LYS A 117 25.10 -3.66 -6.65
C LYS A 117 25.17 -5.00 -5.94
N ARG A 118 24.02 -5.53 -5.50
CA ARG A 118 23.99 -6.78 -4.73
C ARG A 118 23.13 -7.83 -5.39
N GLY A 119 22.24 -8.42 -5.09
CA GLY A 119 21.37 -9.37 -5.76
C GLY A 119 19.90 -9.03 -5.53
N ASN A 120 19.02 -9.86 -6.10
CA ASN A 120 17.58 -9.66 -6.07
C ASN A 120 17.18 -8.29 -6.63
N PHE A 121 17.50 -8.10 -7.91
CA PHE A 121 17.18 -6.85 -8.62
C PHE A 121 15.73 -6.77 -9.04
N VAL A 122 15.07 -7.90 -9.26
CA VAL A 122 13.67 -8.01 -9.63
C VAL A 122 12.98 -8.98 -8.69
N GLU A 123 11.96 -8.53 -7.99
CA GLU A 123 11.12 -9.33 -7.12
C GLU A 123 9.70 -9.37 -7.68
N PHE A 124 9.25 -10.55 -8.08
CA PHE A 124 7.89 -10.78 -8.55
C PHE A 124 6.95 -10.98 -7.36
N ARG A 125 5.88 -10.19 -7.31
CA ARG A 125 4.81 -10.29 -6.31
C ARG A 125 3.47 -10.52 -6.99
N SER A 126 2.43 -10.81 -6.24
CA SER A 126 1.10 -11.04 -6.81
C SER A 126 0.58 -9.82 -7.57
N SER A 127 0.69 -8.63 -6.99
CA SER A 127 0.13 -7.40 -7.55
C SER A 127 1.11 -6.57 -8.37
N MET A 128 2.40 -6.79 -8.22
CA MET A 128 3.43 -5.92 -8.78
C MET A 128 4.76 -6.63 -9.03
N ILE A 129 5.63 -5.95 -9.78
CA ILE A 129 7.06 -6.26 -9.84
C ILE A 129 7.80 -5.15 -9.10
N ASN A 130 8.59 -5.51 -8.11
CA ASN A 130 9.48 -4.56 -7.44
C ASN A 130 10.87 -4.65 -8.05
N ILE A 131 11.38 -3.55 -8.60
CA ILE A 131 12.68 -3.45 -9.29
C ILE A 131 13.61 -2.59 -8.44
N CYS A 132 14.77 -3.13 -8.08
CA CYS A 132 15.70 -2.49 -7.17
C CYS A 132 17.09 -2.34 -7.79
N PRO A 133 17.49 -1.13 -8.20
CA PRO A 133 18.80 -0.92 -8.87
C PRO A 133 20.02 -1.33 -8.03
N VAL A 134 19.99 -1.09 -6.72
CA VAL A 134 21.07 -1.50 -5.80
C VAL A 134 20.97 -2.99 -5.42
N GLY A 135 19.78 -3.60 -5.61
CA GLY A 135 19.47 -4.97 -5.21
C GLY A 135 18.97 -5.08 -3.77
N ARG A 136 17.92 -5.89 -3.57
CA ARG A 136 17.25 -6.01 -2.27
C ARG A 136 18.09 -6.71 -1.20
N SER A 137 19.13 -7.44 -1.61
CA SER A 137 20.09 -8.10 -0.71
C SER A 137 21.12 -7.14 -0.11
N CYS A 138 21.06 -5.84 -0.39
CA CYS A 138 21.95 -4.84 0.20
C CYS A 138 21.68 -4.66 1.70
N SER A 139 22.74 -4.34 2.44
CA SER A 139 22.67 -3.99 3.86
C SER A 139 21.96 -2.64 4.09
N GLN A 140 21.58 -2.34 5.34
CA GLN A 140 20.98 -1.04 5.68
C GLN A 140 21.93 0.12 5.35
N ALA A 141 23.21 0.00 5.62
CA ALA A 141 24.19 1.03 5.29
C ALA A 141 24.26 1.29 3.78
N GLU A 142 24.21 0.23 2.97
CA GLU A 142 24.18 0.36 1.50
C GLU A 142 22.87 0.96 0.99
N ARG A 143 21.75 0.69 1.65
CA ARG A 143 20.46 1.35 1.36
C ARG A 143 20.53 2.85 1.58
N ASP A 144 21.08 3.25 2.72
CA ASP A 144 21.18 4.65 3.10
C ASP A 144 22.15 5.39 2.14
N GLN A 145 23.27 4.74 1.80
CA GLN A 145 24.23 5.27 0.83
C GLN A 145 23.59 5.42 -0.56
N PHE A 146 22.87 4.40 -1.03
CA PHE A 146 22.16 4.47 -2.31
C PHE A 146 21.08 5.54 -2.30
N SER A 147 20.32 5.67 -1.22
CA SER A 147 19.26 6.68 -1.10
C SER A 147 19.83 8.11 -1.19
N GLN A 148 20.96 8.38 -0.55
CA GLN A 148 21.65 9.66 -0.67
C GLN A 148 22.17 9.91 -2.09
N PHE A 149 22.73 8.89 -2.72
CA PHE A 149 23.19 8.94 -4.11
C PHE A 149 22.04 9.20 -5.08
N ASP A 150 20.90 8.50 -4.88
CA ASP A 150 19.69 8.66 -5.70
C ASP A 150 19.05 10.05 -5.59
N MET A 151 19.04 10.65 -4.40
CA MET A 151 18.59 12.03 -4.22
C MET A 151 19.40 13.04 -5.07
N GLN A 152 20.72 12.81 -5.20
CA GLN A 152 21.59 13.68 -5.98
C GLN A 152 21.53 13.43 -7.49
N HIS A 153 21.48 12.15 -7.89
CA HIS A 153 21.61 11.72 -9.28
C HIS A 153 20.29 11.34 -9.95
N LYS A 154 19.16 11.33 -9.19
CA LYS A 154 17.81 10.98 -9.67
C LYS A 154 17.74 9.64 -10.40
N ILE A 155 18.50 8.64 -9.93
CA ILE A 155 18.65 7.34 -10.60
C ILE A 155 17.29 6.67 -10.80
N ARG A 156 16.47 6.58 -9.74
CA ARG A 156 15.16 5.95 -9.82
C ARG A 156 14.14 6.80 -10.58
N ALA A 157 14.18 8.12 -10.44
CA ALA A 157 13.30 9.00 -11.20
C ALA A 157 13.55 8.87 -12.70
N ASN A 158 14.81 8.94 -13.13
CA ASN A 158 15.19 8.75 -14.54
C ASN A 158 14.81 7.34 -15.04
N PHE A 159 14.88 6.33 -14.18
CA PHE A 159 14.48 4.97 -14.54
C PHE A 159 12.97 4.84 -14.69
N VAL A 160 12.19 5.47 -13.83
CA VAL A 160 10.72 5.55 -13.97
C VAL A 160 10.35 6.23 -15.27
N ASP A 161 10.96 7.36 -15.61
CA ASP A 161 10.74 8.07 -16.87
C ASP A 161 11.05 7.18 -18.08
N ALA A 162 12.16 6.42 -18.04
CA ALA A 162 12.53 5.49 -19.10
C ALA A 162 11.51 4.35 -19.26
N LEU A 163 11.03 3.78 -18.15
CA LEU A 163 9.97 2.76 -18.16
C LEU A 163 8.65 3.32 -18.70
N GLN A 164 8.23 4.50 -18.27
CA GLN A 164 7.02 5.15 -18.75
C GLN A 164 7.08 5.42 -20.26
N ASN A 165 8.23 5.86 -20.77
CA ASN A 165 8.41 6.10 -22.21
C ASN A 165 8.37 4.80 -23.02
N GLU A 166 9.04 3.74 -22.57
CA GLU A 166 9.07 2.45 -23.27
C GLU A 166 7.70 1.77 -23.28
N PHE A 167 6.98 1.85 -22.17
CA PHE A 167 5.70 1.15 -21.97
C PHE A 167 4.49 2.09 -21.98
N LYS A 168 4.57 3.25 -22.62
CA LYS A 168 3.51 4.28 -22.68
C LYS A 168 2.14 3.76 -23.15
N ASP A 169 2.14 2.77 -24.04
CA ASP A 169 0.93 2.18 -24.59
C ASP A 169 0.47 0.92 -23.81
N SER A 170 1.13 0.62 -22.70
CA SER A 170 0.78 -0.49 -21.83
C SER A 170 -0.23 -0.06 -20.76
N LYS A 171 -0.89 -1.05 -20.14
CA LYS A 171 -1.74 -0.82 -18.97
C LYS A 171 -0.94 -0.92 -17.67
N LEU A 172 0.27 -0.33 -17.65
CA LEU A 172 1.18 -0.37 -16.52
C LEU A 172 1.44 1.03 -15.99
N SER A 173 1.57 1.10 -14.68
CA SER A 173 2.04 2.27 -13.94
C SER A 173 3.39 1.97 -13.31
N PHE A 174 4.20 3.01 -13.19
CA PHE A 174 5.56 2.95 -12.66
C PHE A 174 5.71 4.03 -11.60
N ALA A 175 6.13 3.66 -10.41
CA ALA A 175 6.26 4.57 -9.28
C ALA A 175 7.53 4.32 -8.49
N LEU A 176 7.98 5.34 -7.75
CA LEU A 176 9.08 5.16 -6.80
C LEU A 176 8.59 4.30 -5.64
N GLY A 177 9.26 3.17 -5.41
CA GLY A 177 8.95 2.20 -4.38
C GLY A 177 9.86 2.32 -3.16
N GLY A 178 9.33 2.74 -2.03
CA GLY A 178 10.09 2.84 -0.78
C GLY A 178 11.42 3.60 -0.92
N GLN A 179 12.45 3.13 -0.22
CA GLN A 179 13.75 3.81 -0.16
C GLN A 179 14.65 3.57 -1.37
N ILE A 180 14.53 2.40 -2.03
CA ILE A 180 15.55 1.92 -2.98
C ILE A 180 15.01 1.30 -4.27
N SER A 181 13.70 1.19 -4.43
CA SER A 181 13.07 0.46 -5.54
C SER A 181 12.22 1.33 -6.45
N VAL A 182 11.80 0.74 -7.56
CA VAL A 182 10.73 1.16 -8.45
C VAL A 182 9.69 0.06 -8.45
N ASP A 183 8.43 0.43 -8.33
CA ASP A 183 7.30 -0.49 -8.38
C ASP A 183 6.62 -0.40 -9.74
N VAL A 184 6.31 -1.56 -10.33
CA VAL A 184 5.60 -1.71 -11.60
C VAL A 184 4.32 -2.49 -11.32
N PHE A 185 3.17 -1.90 -11.61
CA PHE A 185 1.86 -2.46 -11.34
C PHE A 185 0.85 -2.06 -12.42
N PRO A 186 -0.26 -2.79 -12.59
CA PRO A 186 -1.31 -2.40 -13.50
C PRO A 186 -1.90 -1.02 -13.14
N THR A 187 -2.19 -0.22 -14.16
CA THR A 187 -2.84 1.08 -13.96
C THR A 187 -4.17 0.90 -13.22
N GLY A 188 -4.37 1.70 -12.18
CA GLY A 188 -5.52 1.61 -11.29
C GLY A 188 -5.42 0.55 -10.18
N TRP A 189 -4.26 -0.12 -10.03
CA TRP A 189 -3.98 -0.99 -8.87
C TRP A 189 -3.27 -0.23 -7.74
N ASP A 190 -3.64 1.03 -7.56
CA ASP A 190 -3.38 1.81 -6.34
C ASP A 190 -4.44 1.50 -5.27
N LYS A 191 -4.40 2.22 -4.14
CA LYS A 191 -5.33 1.94 -3.03
C LYS A 191 -6.81 2.10 -3.38
N THR A 192 -7.16 2.85 -4.44
CA THR A 192 -8.56 2.94 -4.90
C THR A 192 -9.11 1.60 -5.40
N TYR A 193 -8.21 0.67 -5.76
CA TYR A 193 -8.61 -0.65 -6.24
C TYR A 193 -9.43 -1.43 -5.21
N CYS A 194 -9.15 -1.26 -3.92
CA CYS A 194 -9.91 -1.90 -2.84
C CYS A 194 -11.40 -1.54 -2.88
N LEU A 195 -11.74 -0.34 -3.31
CA LEU A 195 -13.13 0.14 -3.38
C LEU A 195 -13.97 -0.64 -4.41
N ASN A 196 -13.33 -1.29 -5.39
CA ASN A 196 -14.02 -2.12 -6.37
C ASN A 196 -14.55 -3.44 -5.79
N HIS A 197 -14.08 -3.83 -4.61
CA HIS A 197 -14.52 -5.01 -3.88
C HIS A 197 -15.64 -4.72 -2.88
N ILE A 198 -15.96 -3.44 -2.70
CA ILE A 198 -17.03 -2.99 -1.82
C ILE A 198 -18.27 -2.74 -2.69
N SER A 199 -19.35 -3.45 -2.42
CA SER A 199 -20.61 -3.21 -3.12
C SER A 199 -21.09 -1.79 -2.83
N LYS A 200 -21.59 -1.10 -3.85
CA LYS A 200 -22.10 0.29 -3.74
C LYS A 200 -23.20 0.45 -2.69
N ASP A 201 -23.94 -0.62 -2.41
CA ASP A 201 -25.05 -0.61 -1.46
C ASP A 201 -24.63 -1.12 -0.07
N SER A 202 -23.36 -1.47 0.14
CA SER A 202 -22.91 -2.03 1.42
C SER A 202 -22.72 -0.97 2.49
N TYR A 203 -22.30 0.24 2.10
CA TYR A 203 -22.03 1.35 3.00
C TYR A 203 -22.55 2.66 2.43
N ASN A 204 -23.17 3.48 3.30
CA ASN A 204 -23.63 4.83 2.94
C ASN A 204 -22.45 5.78 2.77
N GLU A 205 -21.42 5.61 3.60
CA GLU A 205 -20.20 6.40 3.58
C GLU A 205 -18.97 5.52 3.81
N ILE A 206 -17.88 5.83 3.13
CA ILE A 206 -16.56 5.24 3.33
C ILE A 206 -15.60 6.35 3.70
N HIS A 207 -15.07 6.31 4.91
CA HIS A 207 -14.03 7.23 5.37
C HIS A 207 -12.66 6.57 5.21
N PHE A 208 -11.71 7.29 4.66
CA PHE A 208 -10.34 6.82 4.53
C PHE A 208 -9.40 7.66 5.38
N PHE A 209 -8.55 7.01 6.18
CA PHE A 209 -7.53 7.62 7.01
C PHE A 209 -6.13 7.21 6.51
N GLY A 210 -5.27 8.19 6.21
CA GLY A 210 -3.93 7.94 5.71
C GLY A 210 -2.93 9.06 6.03
N ASP A 211 -1.63 8.74 6.03
CA ASP A 211 -0.55 9.69 6.34
C ASP A 211 0.05 10.35 5.09
N LYS A 212 -0.02 9.69 3.93
CA LYS A 212 0.60 10.14 2.68
C LYS A 212 -0.43 10.60 1.65
N THR A 213 -1.26 11.55 2.04
CA THR A 213 -2.40 12.06 1.27
C THR A 213 -2.08 13.22 0.32
N THR A 214 -0.81 13.65 0.25
CA THR A 214 -0.35 14.69 -0.68
C THR A 214 0.05 14.09 -2.04
N PRO A 215 0.08 14.89 -3.14
CA PRO A 215 0.49 14.41 -4.45
C PRO A 215 1.79 13.60 -4.44
N GLY A 216 1.76 12.39 -5.00
CA GLY A 216 2.87 11.44 -5.01
C GLY A 216 2.94 10.52 -3.78
N GLY A 217 2.11 10.72 -2.78
CA GLY A 217 1.91 9.77 -1.68
C GLY A 217 1.02 8.61 -2.11
N ASN A 218 1.21 7.46 -1.50
CA ASN A 218 0.44 6.24 -1.84
C ASN A 218 -1.02 6.25 -1.34
N ASP A 219 -1.40 7.27 -0.58
CA ASP A 219 -2.77 7.49 -0.09
C ASP A 219 -3.51 8.57 -0.89
N TYR A 220 -2.80 9.25 -1.80
CA TYR A 220 -3.33 10.42 -2.48
C TYR A 220 -4.58 10.10 -3.31
N GLU A 221 -4.54 9.02 -4.07
CA GLU A 221 -5.62 8.64 -4.98
C GLU A 221 -6.88 8.27 -4.19
N ILE A 222 -6.79 7.42 -3.18
CA ILE A 222 -7.95 7.00 -2.38
C ILE A 222 -8.46 8.13 -1.48
N PHE A 223 -7.60 9.02 -1.01
CA PHE A 223 -7.99 10.21 -0.25
C PHE A 223 -8.85 11.17 -1.08
N ASN A 224 -8.58 11.29 -2.38
CA ASN A 224 -9.29 12.17 -3.31
C ASN A 224 -10.38 11.46 -4.14
N ASP A 225 -10.62 10.18 -3.91
CA ASP A 225 -11.65 9.43 -4.66
C ASP A 225 -13.05 9.85 -4.22
N ASP A 226 -13.94 10.12 -5.18
CA ASP A 226 -15.32 10.56 -4.94
C ASP A 226 -16.15 9.56 -4.08
N ARG A 227 -15.69 8.32 -3.94
CA ARG A 227 -16.31 7.28 -3.11
C ARG A 227 -15.89 7.34 -1.65
N THR A 228 -14.93 8.19 -1.29
CA THR A 228 -14.39 8.27 0.07
C THR A 228 -14.45 9.68 0.64
N VAL A 229 -14.56 9.75 1.97
CA VAL A 229 -14.30 10.97 2.74
C VAL A 229 -12.88 10.85 3.30
N GLY A 230 -11.94 11.58 2.71
CA GLY A 230 -10.51 11.48 3.06
C GLY A 230 -10.15 12.24 4.34
N HIS A 231 -9.36 11.61 5.21
CA HIS A 231 -8.81 12.18 6.44
C HIS A 231 -7.30 12.03 6.43
N THR A 232 -6.58 13.15 6.54
CA THR A 232 -5.13 13.14 6.71
C THR A 232 -4.81 12.98 8.19
N VAL A 233 -3.93 12.04 8.50
CA VAL A 233 -3.37 11.85 9.83
C VAL A 233 -1.85 11.97 9.80
N THR A 234 -1.23 12.26 10.94
CA THR A 234 0.21 12.47 11.05
C THR A 234 0.91 11.39 11.87
N SER A 235 0.16 10.59 12.57
CA SER A 235 0.65 9.51 13.43
C SER A 235 -0.50 8.63 13.94
N PRO A 236 -0.21 7.44 14.50
CA PRO A 236 -1.20 6.59 15.17
C PRO A 236 -1.94 7.30 16.31
N GLN A 237 -1.26 8.20 17.01
CA GLN A 237 -1.87 8.98 18.08
C GLN A 237 -2.88 10.00 17.52
N ASP A 238 -2.53 10.68 16.44
CA ASP A 238 -3.41 11.62 15.75
C ASP A 238 -4.65 10.89 15.18
N THR A 239 -4.47 9.70 14.62
CA THR A 239 -5.59 8.84 14.19
C THR A 239 -6.56 8.59 15.35
N LYS A 240 -6.05 8.21 16.51
CA LYS A 240 -6.88 7.98 17.71
C LYS A 240 -7.64 9.22 18.13
N GLU A 241 -6.99 10.38 18.14
CA GLU A 241 -7.58 11.65 18.54
C GLU A 241 -8.68 12.10 17.57
N GLN A 242 -8.44 12.01 16.28
CA GLN A 242 -9.44 12.32 15.25
C GLN A 242 -10.65 11.39 15.37
N LEU A 243 -10.45 10.07 15.54
CA LEU A 243 -11.54 9.10 15.72
C LEU A 243 -12.38 9.41 16.95
N LYS A 244 -11.77 9.82 18.07
CA LYS A 244 -12.51 10.25 19.25
C LYS A 244 -13.43 11.43 18.95
N GLN A 245 -12.95 12.41 18.20
CA GLN A 245 -13.74 13.58 17.81
C GLN A 245 -14.90 13.19 16.87
N TYR A 246 -14.62 12.44 15.79
CA TYR A 246 -15.65 12.05 14.82
C TYR A 246 -16.74 11.15 15.41
N LEU A 247 -16.37 10.27 16.31
CA LEU A 247 -17.31 9.33 16.92
C LEU A 247 -17.87 9.82 18.27
N ASN A 248 -17.53 11.04 18.70
CA ASN A 248 -17.91 11.60 20.01
C ASN A 248 -17.60 10.62 21.16
N ILE A 249 -16.39 10.06 21.16
CA ILE A 249 -15.87 9.19 22.23
C ILE A 249 -15.09 10.07 23.21
N LEU A 250 -15.51 10.06 24.47
CA LEU A 250 -14.86 10.80 25.55
C LEU A 250 -13.59 10.10 26.07
#